data_fe1d64e2fbe1fad78aeaddf312c05aff
#
_entry.id   fe1d64e2fbe1fad78aeaddf312c05aff
#
_cell.length_a   1.000
_cell.length_b   1.000
_cell.length_c   1.000
_cell.angle_alpha   90.00
_cell.angle_beta   90.00
_cell.angle_gamma   90.00
#
_symmetry.space_group_name_H-M   'P 1'
#
loop_
_entity.id
_entity.type
_entity.pdbx_description
1 polymer ?
#
loop_
_entity_poly.entity_id
_entity_poly.type
_entity_poly.pdbx_seq_one_letter_code
_entity_poly.pdbx_strand_id
1 'polypeptide(L)'
;MEILDYIKANCGGKLFAIGGVSFGGQIAMELLSIDRDIADKAIIDGSLCIPQPRLAKISIFLVSLFGKLMFSKFSCKLQLSMMNKLYPKLAYPEEIKAYYLEDLPKTPIKTLVTIYKTYMGRYKLKDTISASKAQVLYIYGEKELNCVKASAKLFQQIHPNTILYEAKGYNHGYLSAYLPQEWIDLVVPFLKSDSLVMCNESDIS
;
A
#
# COMPACT_ATOMS: atom_id res chain seq x y z
N MET A 1 7.67 -14.69 8.06
CA MET A 1 8.70 -15.75 8.01
C MET A 1 8.80 -16.33 6.61
N GLU A 2 7.77 -16.91 6.03
CA GLU A 2 7.85 -17.55 4.69
C GLU A 2 8.49 -16.67 3.58
N ILE A 3 8.12 -15.37 3.50
CA ILE A 3 8.70 -14.46 2.50
C ILE A 3 10.19 -14.22 2.78
N LEU A 4 10.59 -14.03 4.02
CA LEU A 4 12.00 -13.86 4.39
C LEU A 4 12.82 -15.11 4.09
N ASP A 5 12.26 -16.29 4.37
CA ASP A 5 12.91 -17.57 4.09
C ASP A 5 13.06 -17.79 2.58
N TYR A 6 12.04 -17.39 1.81
CA TYR A 6 12.11 -17.41 0.34
C TYR A 6 13.22 -16.49 -0.19
N ILE A 7 13.30 -15.25 0.31
CA ILE A 7 14.33 -14.27 -0.09
C ILE A 7 15.73 -14.82 0.22
N LYS A 8 15.91 -15.42 1.40
CA LYS A 8 17.20 -16.03 1.79
C LYS A 8 17.57 -17.19 0.89
N ALA A 9 16.60 -18.05 0.57
CA ALA A 9 16.85 -19.26 -0.21
C ALA A 9 17.06 -18.97 -1.72
N ASN A 10 16.36 -17.97 -2.28
CA ASN A 10 16.27 -17.79 -3.72
C ASN A 10 16.88 -16.49 -4.24
N CYS A 11 17.12 -15.49 -3.37
CA CYS A 11 17.60 -14.16 -3.76
C CYS A 11 18.94 -13.79 -3.09
N GLY A 12 19.67 -14.77 -2.55
CA GLY A 12 20.94 -14.50 -1.86
C GLY A 12 20.81 -13.72 -0.56
N GLY A 13 19.60 -13.65 0.01
CA GLY A 13 19.31 -13.00 1.29
C GLY A 13 19.14 -11.48 1.23
N LYS A 14 19.35 -10.85 0.08
CA LYS A 14 19.21 -9.40 -0.10
C LYS A 14 18.52 -9.07 -1.43
N LEU A 15 17.70 -8.04 -1.43
CA LEU A 15 17.00 -7.52 -2.61
C LEU A 15 17.54 -6.14 -2.98
N PHE A 16 17.55 -5.82 -4.27
CA PHE A 16 17.79 -4.45 -4.73
C PHE A 16 16.65 -3.53 -4.24
N ALA A 17 15.40 -3.95 -4.43
CA ALA A 17 14.24 -3.18 -3.98
C ALA A 17 13.10 -4.10 -3.51
N ILE A 18 12.31 -3.60 -2.55
CA ILE A 18 11.06 -4.21 -2.10
C ILE A 18 9.95 -3.16 -2.21
N GLY A 19 8.76 -3.58 -2.66
CA GLY A 19 7.65 -2.64 -2.75
C GLY A 19 6.31 -3.25 -2.39
N GLY A 20 5.37 -2.40 -1.99
CA GLY A 20 4.01 -2.82 -1.72
C GLY A 20 3.03 -1.69 -1.55
N VAL A 21 1.81 -1.95 -1.99
CA VAL A 21 0.66 -1.04 -1.85
C VAL A 21 -0.20 -1.51 -0.70
N SER A 22 -0.69 -0.60 0.12
CA SER A 22 -1.64 -0.87 1.21
C SER A 22 -1.13 -1.98 2.15
N PHE A 23 -1.79 -3.15 2.18
CA PHE A 23 -1.35 -4.30 2.96
C PHE A 23 0.05 -4.82 2.55
N GLY A 24 0.36 -4.77 1.26
CA GLY A 24 1.70 -5.11 0.76
C GLY A 24 2.80 -4.21 1.33
N GLY A 25 2.52 -2.92 1.52
CA GLY A 25 3.45 -2.01 2.16
C GLY A 25 3.69 -2.31 3.64
N GLN A 26 2.69 -2.82 4.39
CA GLN A 26 2.92 -3.32 5.75
C GLN A 26 3.85 -4.54 5.77
N ILE A 27 3.71 -5.44 4.78
CA ILE A 27 4.62 -6.58 4.64
C ILE A 27 6.05 -6.08 4.40
N ALA A 28 6.22 -5.09 3.52
CA ALA A 28 7.52 -4.49 3.27
C ALA A 28 8.11 -3.85 4.54
N MET A 29 7.31 -3.06 5.29
CA MET A 29 7.72 -2.48 6.57
C MET A 29 8.13 -3.55 7.58
N GLU A 30 7.39 -4.65 7.64
CA GLU A 30 7.69 -5.76 8.55
C GLU A 30 9.02 -6.43 8.20
N LEU A 31 9.27 -6.69 6.92
CA LEU A 31 10.53 -7.27 6.45
C LEU A 31 11.72 -6.36 6.74
N LEU A 32 11.60 -5.05 6.48
CA LEU A 32 12.62 -4.05 6.81
C LEU A 32 12.87 -3.94 8.33
N SER A 33 11.84 -4.21 9.15
CA SER A 33 11.95 -4.19 10.61
C SER A 33 12.61 -5.44 11.17
N ILE A 34 12.53 -6.59 10.47
CA ILE A 34 13.13 -7.87 10.87
C ILE A 34 14.58 -7.95 10.44
N ASP A 35 14.88 -7.52 9.22
CA ASP A 35 16.22 -7.59 8.65
C ASP A 35 16.58 -6.23 8.03
N ARG A 36 17.49 -5.54 8.71
CA ARG A 36 17.90 -4.16 8.38
C ARG A 36 18.60 -4.03 7.02
N ASP A 37 19.15 -5.12 6.51
CA ASP A 37 19.96 -5.18 5.29
C ASP A 37 19.21 -5.89 4.13
N ILE A 38 17.92 -6.25 4.31
CA ILE A 38 17.16 -7.06 3.37
C ILE A 38 16.98 -6.42 1.99
N ALA A 39 16.97 -5.08 1.93
CA ALA A 39 16.83 -4.35 0.67
C ALA A 39 17.61 -3.03 0.70
N ASP A 40 18.08 -2.59 -0.48
CA ASP A 40 18.70 -1.26 -0.62
C ASP A 40 17.65 -0.16 -0.77
N LYS A 41 16.53 -0.47 -1.42
CA LYS A 41 15.42 0.47 -1.67
C LYS A 41 14.09 -0.13 -1.23
N ALA A 42 13.15 0.75 -0.85
CA ALA A 42 11.78 0.32 -0.62
C ALA A 42 10.77 1.35 -1.15
N ILE A 43 9.65 0.86 -1.71
CA ILE A 43 8.52 1.68 -2.14
C ILE A 43 7.30 1.27 -1.32
N ILE A 44 6.75 2.18 -0.56
CA ILE A 44 5.57 1.96 0.28
C ILE A 44 4.47 2.90 -0.21
N ASP A 45 3.34 2.36 -0.64
CA ASP A 45 2.24 3.16 -1.16
C ASP A 45 0.96 2.96 -0.32
N GLY A 46 0.42 4.04 0.22
CA GLY A 46 -0.85 4.09 0.91
C GLY A 46 -1.00 3.18 2.13
N SER A 47 0.08 2.90 2.87
CA SER A 47 0.05 1.90 3.93
C SER A 47 -0.22 2.49 5.31
N LEU A 48 -0.91 1.70 6.17
CA LEU A 48 -1.11 2.04 7.57
C LEU A 48 0.03 1.48 8.43
N CYS A 49 0.54 2.27 9.35
CA CYS A 49 1.44 1.80 10.40
C CYS A 49 1.01 2.24 11.81
N ILE A 50 -0.12 2.95 11.89
CA ILE A 50 -0.80 3.33 13.13
C ILE A 50 -2.08 2.50 13.25
N PRO A 51 -2.27 1.68 14.30
CA PRO A 51 -3.47 0.88 14.49
C PRO A 51 -4.75 1.72 14.52
N GLN A 52 -5.79 1.24 13.85
CA GLN A 52 -7.13 1.86 13.79
C GLN A 52 -8.20 0.91 14.37
N PRO A 53 -8.16 0.57 15.68
CA PRO A 53 -8.99 -0.49 16.24
C PRO A 53 -10.49 -0.18 16.18
N ARG A 54 -10.90 1.08 16.29
CA ARG A 54 -12.32 1.48 16.19
C ARG A 54 -12.84 1.28 14.77
N LEU A 55 -12.08 1.76 13.77
CA LEU A 55 -12.44 1.60 12.36
C LEU A 55 -12.45 0.12 11.96
N ALA A 56 -11.47 -0.65 12.41
CA ALA A 56 -11.43 -2.09 12.19
C ALA A 56 -12.65 -2.82 12.76
N LYS A 57 -13.08 -2.49 14.00
CA LYS A 57 -14.28 -3.09 14.61
C LYS A 57 -15.53 -2.82 13.79
N ILE A 58 -15.74 -1.59 13.32
CA ILE A 58 -16.87 -1.21 12.47
C ILE A 58 -16.82 -1.98 11.15
N SER A 59 -15.67 -1.98 10.47
CA SER A 59 -15.49 -2.71 9.21
C SER A 59 -15.73 -4.22 9.37
N ILE A 60 -15.20 -4.84 10.44
CA ILE A 60 -15.42 -6.26 10.76
C ILE A 60 -16.91 -6.54 10.97
N PHE A 61 -17.60 -5.71 11.74
CA PHE A 61 -19.03 -5.88 11.99
C PHE A 61 -19.83 -5.82 10.67
N LEU A 62 -19.59 -4.78 9.85
CA LEU A 62 -20.30 -4.62 8.57
C LEU A 62 -19.99 -5.76 7.60
N VAL A 63 -18.73 -6.17 7.49
CA VAL A 63 -18.32 -7.27 6.60
C VAL A 63 -18.85 -8.62 7.11
N SER A 64 -18.86 -8.85 8.41
CA SER A 64 -19.41 -10.09 8.97
C SER A 64 -20.91 -10.21 8.72
N LEU A 65 -21.66 -9.12 8.82
CA LEU A 65 -23.11 -9.12 8.67
C LEU A 65 -23.54 -9.04 7.20
N PHE A 66 -22.94 -8.17 6.43
CA PHE A 66 -23.38 -7.84 5.07
C PHE A 66 -22.38 -8.28 3.97
N GLY A 67 -21.25 -8.89 4.33
CA GLY A 67 -20.15 -9.14 3.39
C GLY A 67 -20.58 -9.98 2.18
N LYS A 68 -21.39 -11.00 2.36
CA LYS A 68 -21.91 -11.81 1.23
C LYS A 68 -22.71 -10.97 0.23
N LEU A 69 -23.49 -10.00 0.73
CA LEU A 69 -24.25 -9.08 -0.12
C LEU A 69 -23.32 -8.03 -0.73
N MET A 70 -22.47 -7.40 0.07
CA MET A 70 -21.56 -6.33 -0.36
C MET A 70 -20.58 -6.80 -1.45
N PHE A 71 -20.06 -8.02 -1.33
CA PHE A 71 -19.10 -8.61 -2.26
C PHE A 71 -19.73 -9.62 -3.23
N SER A 72 -21.05 -9.62 -3.39
CA SER A 72 -21.70 -10.39 -4.45
C SER A 72 -21.35 -9.83 -5.84
N LYS A 73 -21.34 -10.67 -6.88
CA LYS A 73 -21.09 -10.22 -8.27
C LYS A 73 -21.99 -9.06 -8.69
N PHE A 74 -23.25 -9.08 -8.25
CA PHE A 74 -24.19 -8.00 -8.55
C PHE A 74 -23.76 -6.68 -7.88
N SER A 75 -23.46 -6.72 -6.57
CA SER A 75 -23.02 -5.53 -5.83
C SER A 75 -21.67 -4.99 -6.37
N CYS A 76 -20.73 -5.87 -6.71
CA CYS A 76 -19.46 -5.47 -7.32
C CYS A 76 -19.67 -4.78 -8.67
N LYS A 77 -20.55 -5.31 -9.53
CA LYS A 77 -20.92 -4.64 -10.80
C LYS A 77 -21.55 -3.27 -10.58
N LEU A 78 -22.46 -3.18 -9.60
CA LEU A 78 -23.10 -1.90 -9.25
C LEU A 78 -22.07 -0.89 -8.74
N GLN A 79 -21.16 -1.30 -7.84
CA GLN A 79 -20.09 -0.44 -7.31
C GLN A 79 -19.19 0.07 -8.44
N LEU A 80 -18.74 -0.79 -9.35
CA LEU A 80 -17.94 -0.39 -10.51
C LEU A 80 -18.70 0.58 -11.44
N SER A 81 -19.98 0.30 -11.69
CA SER A 81 -20.81 1.19 -12.51
C SER A 81 -20.97 2.58 -11.87
N MET A 82 -21.19 2.62 -10.56
CA MET A 82 -21.28 3.88 -9.81
C MET A 82 -19.94 4.63 -9.81
N MET A 83 -18.82 3.93 -9.58
CA MET A 83 -17.49 4.53 -9.64
C MET A 83 -17.21 5.13 -11.01
N ASN A 84 -17.47 4.39 -12.09
CA ASN A 84 -17.26 4.88 -13.45
C ASN A 84 -18.13 6.11 -13.78
N LYS A 85 -19.35 6.17 -13.23
CA LYS A 85 -20.28 7.28 -13.42
C LYS A 85 -19.92 8.52 -12.61
N LEU A 86 -19.55 8.33 -11.34
CA LEU A 86 -19.22 9.42 -10.43
C LEU A 86 -17.78 9.94 -10.61
N TYR A 87 -16.89 9.06 -11.02
CA TYR A 87 -15.45 9.32 -11.16
C TYR A 87 -14.92 8.72 -12.47
N PRO A 88 -15.29 9.25 -13.65
CA PRO A 88 -14.90 8.66 -14.93
C PRO A 88 -13.38 8.61 -15.15
N LYS A 89 -12.64 9.55 -14.56
CA LYS A 89 -11.16 9.54 -14.57
C LYS A 89 -10.55 8.48 -13.65
N LEU A 90 -11.34 7.87 -12.79
CA LEU A 90 -10.95 6.85 -11.80
C LEU A 90 -11.46 5.45 -12.21
N ALA A 91 -11.88 5.28 -13.47
CA ALA A 91 -12.34 3.99 -13.96
C ALA A 91 -11.21 2.97 -13.93
N TYR A 92 -11.44 1.83 -13.27
CA TYR A 92 -10.48 0.72 -13.29
C TYR A 92 -10.16 0.29 -14.72
N PRO A 93 -8.89 0.02 -15.07
CA PRO A 93 -8.55 -0.70 -16.30
C PRO A 93 -9.36 -2.00 -16.42
N GLU A 94 -9.69 -2.40 -17.64
CA GLU A 94 -10.58 -3.57 -17.87
C GLU A 94 -10.04 -4.85 -17.24
N GLU A 95 -8.70 -5.03 -17.23
CA GLU A 95 -8.04 -6.16 -16.62
C GLU A 95 -8.27 -6.20 -15.10
N ILE A 96 -8.16 -5.06 -14.44
CA ILE A 96 -8.42 -4.95 -12.98
C ILE A 96 -9.90 -5.16 -12.68
N LYS A 97 -10.82 -4.68 -13.56
CA LYS A 97 -12.26 -4.94 -13.40
C LYS A 97 -12.58 -6.43 -13.44
N ALA A 98 -11.92 -7.17 -14.34
CA ALA A 98 -12.11 -8.62 -14.42
C ALA A 98 -11.75 -9.30 -13.09
N TYR A 99 -10.56 -9.04 -12.53
CA TYR A 99 -10.15 -9.56 -11.23
C TYR A 99 -11.10 -9.13 -10.10
N TYR A 100 -11.47 -7.86 -10.06
CA TYR A 100 -12.42 -7.35 -9.05
C TYR A 100 -13.75 -8.10 -9.07
N LEU A 101 -14.28 -8.40 -10.26
CA LEU A 101 -15.56 -9.09 -10.43
C LEU A 101 -15.47 -10.60 -10.23
N GLU A 102 -14.31 -11.19 -10.43
CA GLU A 102 -14.13 -12.64 -10.31
C GLU A 102 -13.60 -13.07 -8.95
N ASP A 103 -12.64 -12.37 -8.40
CA ASP A 103 -11.92 -12.81 -7.20
C ASP A 103 -12.54 -12.30 -5.91
N LEU A 104 -13.00 -11.04 -5.90
CA LEU A 104 -13.60 -10.48 -4.69
C LEU A 104 -14.85 -11.23 -4.22
N PRO A 105 -15.79 -11.63 -5.10
CA PRO A 105 -16.94 -12.45 -4.70
C PRO A 105 -16.58 -13.85 -4.21
N LYS A 106 -15.43 -14.39 -4.61
CA LYS A 106 -14.94 -15.71 -4.17
C LYS A 106 -14.15 -15.63 -2.86
N THR A 107 -13.73 -14.43 -2.46
CA THR A 107 -12.92 -14.23 -1.25
C THR A 107 -13.75 -14.59 0.00
N PRO A 108 -13.29 -15.52 0.84
CA PRO A 108 -14.01 -15.88 2.05
C PRO A 108 -14.15 -14.69 3.00
N ILE A 109 -15.34 -14.49 3.57
CA ILE A 109 -15.59 -13.42 4.55
C ILE A 109 -14.59 -13.48 5.72
N LYS A 110 -14.22 -14.68 6.16
CA LYS A 110 -13.21 -14.89 7.20
C LYS A 110 -11.86 -14.25 6.82
N THR A 111 -11.47 -14.33 5.56
CA THR A 111 -10.23 -13.71 5.06
C THR A 111 -10.31 -12.20 5.16
N LEU A 112 -11.40 -11.58 4.70
CA LEU A 112 -11.62 -10.14 4.79
C LEU A 112 -11.64 -9.66 6.25
N VAL A 113 -12.34 -10.36 7.12
CA VAL A 113 -12.36 -10.08 8.57
C VAL A 113 -10.94 -10.17 9.16
N THR A 114 -10.16 -11.17 8.76
CA THR A 114 -8.77 -11.31 9.24
C THR A 114 -7.90 -10.15 8.75
N ILE A 115 -8.04 -9.71 7.50
CA ILE A 115 -7.34 -8.55 6.96
C ILE A 115 -7.67 -7.30 7.78
N TYR A 116 -8.96 -6.98 7.99
CA TYR A 116 -9.33 -5.81 8.78
C TYR A 116 -8.82 -5.89 10.23
N LYS A 117 -8.85 -7.09 10.83
CA LYS A 117 -8.38 -7.31 12.20
C LYS A 117 -6.87 -7.11 12.32
N THR A 118 -6.09 -7.62 11.38
CA THR A 118 -4.62 -7.56 11.40
C THR A 118 -4.10 -6.25 10.83
N TYR A 119 -4.36 -6.00 9.56
CA TYR A 119 -3.89 -4.83 8.82
C TYR A 119 -4.33 -3.50 9.45
N MET A 120 -5.63 -3.34 9.65
CA MET A 120 -6.18 -2.07 10.13
C MET A 120 -6.19 -1.98 11.65
N GLY A 121 -6.51 -3.08 12.35
CA GLY A 121 -6.79 -3.06 13.77
C GLY A 121 -5.59 -3.23 14.69
N ARG A 122 -4.57 -3.97 14.27
CA ARG A 122 -3.49 -4.42 15.17
C ARG A 122 -2.09 -4.02 14.73
N TYR A 123 -1.86 -3.88 13.43
CA TYR A 123 -0.51 -3.58 12.96
C TYR A 123 -0.01 -2.26 13.53
N LYS A 124 1.16 -2.30 14.13
CA LYS A 124 1.90 -1.16 14.64
C LYS A 124 3.33 -1.25 14.13
N LEU A 125 3.84 -0.14 13.60
CA LEU A 125 5.23 -0.05 13.18
C LEU A 125 6.16 -0.42 14.35
N LYS A 126 7.15 -1.24 14.07
CA LYS A 126 8.18 -1.62 15.05
C LYS A 126 9.27 -0.57 15.09
N ASP A 127 9.78 -0.27 16.26
CA ASP A 127 10.88 0.70 16.45
C ASP A 127 12.17 0.23 15.74
N THR A 128 12.32 -1.10 15.54
CA THR A 128 13.45 -1.69 14.83
C THR A 128 13.57 -1.25 13.37
N ILE A 129 12.51 -0.69 12.77
CA ILE A 129 12.56 -0.09 11.43
C ILE A 129 13.62 1.01 11.32
N SER A 130 13.89 1.72 12.40
CA SER A 130 14.93 2.77 12.46
C SER A 130 16.33 2.26 12.15
N ALA A 131 16.58 0.96 12.32
CA ALA A 131 17.85 0.33 11.98
C ALA A 131 17.96 -0.11 10.52
N SER A 132 16.86 -0.08 9.75
CA SER A 132 16.90 -0.42 8.33
C SER A 132 17.79 0.56 7.56
N LYS A 133 18.58 0.01 6.65
CA LYS A 133 19.49 0.80 5.79
C LYS A 133 18.83 1.19 4.46
N ALA A 134 17.67 0.65 4.15
CA ALA A 134 16.97 0.94 2.90
C ALA A 134 16.67 2.43 2.75
N GLN A 135 16.83 2.96 1.56
CA GLN A 135 16.17 4.23 1.21
C GLN A 135 14.71 3.94 0.92
N VAL A 136 13.80 4.75 1.46
CA VAL A 136 12.36 4.51 1.32
C VAL A 136 11.69 5.65 0.58
N LEU A 137 10.93 5.34 -0.46
CA LEU A 137 9.94 6.21 -1.06
C LEU A 137 8.56 5.83 -0.50
N TYR A 138 7.99 6.72 0.30
CA TYR A 138 6.65 6.51 0.86
C TYR A 138 5.65 7.40 0.13
N ILE A 139 4.78 6.79 -0.65
CA ILE A 139 3.77 7.45 -1.48
C ILE A 139 2.43 7.42 -0.73
N TYR A 140 1.67 8.51 -0.78
CA TYR A 140 0.29 8.57 -0.32
C TYR A 140 -0.51 9.62 -1.09
N GLY A 141 -1.81 9.41 -1.25
CA GLY A 141 -2.68 10.35 -1.95
C GLY A 141 -3.06 11.56 -1.08
N GLU A 142 -3.19 12.73 -1.69
CA GLU A 142 -3.68 13.93 -1.00
C GLU A 142 -5.07 13.72 -0.37
N LYS A 143 -5.93 12.93 -1.03
CA LYS A 143 -7.30 12.61 -0.57
C LYS A 143 -7.39 11.34 0.27
N GLU A 144 -6.26 10.80 0.73
CA GLU A 144 -6.19 9.69 1.66
C GLU A 144 -6.85 9.99 3.01
N LEU A 145 -7.24 8.94 3.70
CA LEU A 145 -7.66 9.04 5.09
C LEU A 145 -6.54 9.61 5.97
N ASN A 146 -6.91 10.45 6.93
CA ASN A 146 -5.95 11.09 7.84
C ASN A 146 -5.04 10.08 8.56
N CYS A 147 -5.51 8.88 8.84
CA CYS A 147 -4.70 7.84 9.48
C CYS A 147 -3.58 7.31 8.56
N VAL A 148 -3.77 7.29 7.24
CA VAL A 148 -2.73 6.93 6.26
C VAL A 148 -1.68 8.03 6.18
N LYS A 149 -2.11 9.28 6.05
CA LYS A 149 -1.21 10.45 6.06
C LYS A 149 -0.39 10.55 7.36
N ALA A 150 -1.03 10.30 8.50
CA ALA A 150 -0.36 10.26 9.79
C ALA A 150 0.65 9.10 9.87
N SER A 151 0.32 7.95 9.26
CA SER A 151 1.23 6.80 9.18
C SER A 151 2.48 7.12 8.36
N ALA A 152 2.34 7.80 7.22
CA ALA A 152 3.47 8.21 6.39
C ALA A 152 4.42 9.15 7.17
N LYS A 153 3.86 10.15 7.87
CA LYS A 153 4.64 11.08 8.68
C LYS A 153 5.34 10.39 9.85
N LEU A 154 4.64 9.49 10.56
CA LEU A 154 5.24 8.71 11.65
C LEU A 154 6.38 7.83 11.13
N PHE A 155 6.18 7.18 9.99
CA PHE A 155 7.21 6.34 9.37
C PHE A 155 8.48 7.16 9.10
N GLN A 156 8.37 8.33 8.46
CA GLN A 156 9.51 9.20 8.19
C GLN A 156 10.19 9.68 9.47
N GLN A 157 9.44 9.98 10.53
CA GLN A 157 10.03 10.37 11.82
C GLN A 157 10.90 9.28 12.45
N ILE A 158 10.48 8.01 12.32
CA ILE A 158 11.22 6.86 12.89
C ILE A 158 12.34 6.41 11.95
N HIS A 159 12.14 6.54 10.64
CA HIS A 159 13.08 6.16 9.61
C HIS A 159 13.43 7.37 8.72
N PRO A 160 14.41 8.21 9.11
CA PRO A 160 14.71 9.48 8.42
C PRO A 160 15.17 9.32 6.97
N ASN A 161 15.66 8.11 6.59
CA ASN A 161 16.05 7.78 5.21
C ASN A 161 14.83 7.54 4.31
N THR A 162 13.75 8.33 4.54
CA THR A 162 12.46 8.22 3.86
C THR A 162 12.10 9.53 3.16
N ILE A 163 11.81 9.42 1.88
CA ILE A 163 11.21 10.47 1.07
C ILE A 163 9.69 10.29 1.12
N LEU A 164 8.94 11.33 1.48
CA LEU A 164 7.48 11.36 1.37
C LEU A 164 7.08 11.98 0.04
N TYR A 165 6.20 11.29 -0.69
CA TYR A 165 5.56 11.82 -1.88
C TYR A 165 4.05 11.87 -1.71
N GLU A 166 3.48 13.08 -1.74
CA GLU A 166 2.04 13.30 -1.71
C GLU A 166 1.49 13.40 -3.13
N ALA A 167 0.78 12.37 -3.59
CA ALA A 167 0.16 12.35 -4.90
C ALA A 167 -1.06 13.28 -4.95
N LYS A 168 -0.87 14.47 -5.53
CA LYS A 168 -1.85 15.56 -5.55
C LYS A 168 -3.13 15.18 -6.32
N GLY A 169 -4.27 15.43 -5.71
CA GLY A 169 -5.58 15.14 -6.28
C GLY A 169 -6.01 13.67 -6.22
N TYR A 170 -5.17 12.77 -5.73
CA TYR A 170 -5.42 11.32 -5.78
C TYR A 170 -5.78 10.71 -4.42
N ASN A 171 -6.48 9.57 -4.48
CA ASN A 171 -6.88 8.74 -3.37
C ASN A 171 -5.90 7.57 -3.17
N HIS A 172 -6.27 6.65 -2.29
CA HIS A 172 -5.56 5.44 -1.89
C HIS A 172 -5.09 4.58 -3.08
N GLY A 173 -3.78 4.36 -3.19
CA GLY A 173 -3.17 3.51 -4.22
C GLY A 173 -3.48 3.93 -5.66
N TYR A 174 -3.97 5.17 -5.86
CA TYR A 174 -4.44 5.59 -7.17
C TYR A 174 -3.32 5.67 -8.19
N LEU A 175 -2.19 6.21 -7.78
CA LEU A 175 -1.04 6.38 -8.66
C LEU A 175 -0.55 5.02 -9.19
N SER A 176 -0.33 4.06 -8.29
CA SER A 176 0.17 2.74 -8.65
C SER A 176 -0.83 1.88 -9.43
N ALA A 177 -2.14 2.03 -9.15
CA ALA A 177 -3.17 1.17 -9.74
C ALA A 177 -3.71 1.69 -11.08
N TYR A 178 -3.72 3.02 -11.29
CA TYR A 178 -4.43 3.61 -12.44
C TYR A 178 -3.56 4.47 -13.35
N LEU A 179 -2.41 4.92 -12.87
CA LEU A 179 -1.51 5.79 -13.60
C LEU A 179 -0.11 5.16 -13.66
N PRO A 180 0.03 4.00 -14.32
CA PRO A 180 1.30 3.25 -14.30
C PRO A 180 2.47 4.06 -14.87
N GLN A 181 2.23 4.93 -15.85
CA GLN A 181 3.29 5.76 -16.40
C GLN A 181 3.77 6.82 -15.40
N GLU A 182 2.85 7.54 -14.75
CA GLU A 182 3.21 8.53 -13.73
C GLU A 182 3.91 7.86 -12.52
N TRP A 183 3.48 6.65 -12.16
CA TRP A 183 4.13 5.88 -11.11
C TRP A 183 5.55 5.45 -11.51
N ILE A 184 5.76 4.99 -12.76
CA ILE A 184 7.08 4.64 -13.30
C ILE A 184 7.98 5.87 -13.32
N ASP A 185 7.47 7.01 -13.78
CA ASP A 185 8.24 8.27 -13.88
C ASP A 185 8.68 8.78 -12.51
N LEU A 186 7.91 8.48 -11.44
CA LEU A 186 8.30 8.76 -10.06
C LEU A 186 9.29 7.73 -9.50
N VAL A 187 9.02 6.45 -9.71
CA VAL A 187 9.73 5.37 -9.00
C VAL A 187 11.08 5.05 -9.65
N VAL A 188 11.16 5.07 -10.98
CA VAL A 188 12.43 4.71 -11.67
C VAL A 188 13.58 5.66 -11.36
N PRO A 189 13.42 6.99 -11.32
CA PRO A 189 14.47 7.89 -10.85
C PRO A 189 14.90 7.60 -9.40
N PHE A 190 13.93 7.36 -8.50
CA PHE A 190 14.24 6.96 -7.12
C PHE A 190 15.07 5.67 -7.06
N LEU A 191 14.70 4.65 -7.84
CA LEU A 191 15.44 3.37 -7.87
C LEU A 191 16.85 3.53 -8.42
N LYS A 192 17.09 4.45 -9.34
CA LYS A 192 18.39 4.71 -9.97
C LYS A 192 19.29 5.69 -9.17
N SER A 193 18.73 6.43 -8.23
CA SER A 193 19.49 7.40 -7.44
C SER A 193 20.40 6.72 -6.44
N ASP A 194 21.65 7.16 -6.34
CA ASP A 194 22.61 6.73 -5.31
C ASP A 194 22.44 7.47 -3.98
N SER A 195 21.64 8.54 -3.95
CA SER A 195 21.39 9.40 -2.79
C SER A 195 19.92 9.80 -2.69
N LEU A 196 19.50 10.30 -1.49
CA LEU A 196 18.18 10.88 -1.23
C LEU A 196 17.94 12.21 -1.99
N VAL A 197 18.32 12.31 -3.24
CA VAL A 197 18.05 13.50 -4.05
C VAL A 197 16.65 13.35 -4.64
N MET A 198 15.73 14.17 -4.15
CA MET A 198 14.42 14.36 -4.79
C MET A 198 14.62 15.00 -6.16
N CYS A 199 14.01 14.46 -7.19
CA CYS A 199 13.64 15.26 -8.35
C CYS A 199 12.67 16.34 -7.83
N ASN A 200 13.07 17.59 -7.85
CA ASN A 200 12.18 18.71 -7.54
C ASN A 200 11.00 18.71 -8.53
N GLU A 201 9.83 19.16 -8.10
CA GLU A 201 8.62 19.30 -8.94
C GLU A 201 8.85 20.10 -10.24
N SER A 202 10.02 20.78 -10.38
CA SER A 202 10.43 21.52 -11.56
C SER A 202 10.96 20.67 -12.73
N ASP A 203 11.23 19.38 -12.51
CA ASP A 203 11.81 18.49 -13.54
C ASP A 203 10.76 17.65 -14.28
N ILE A 204 9.48 17.84 -13.96
CA ILE A 204 8.33 17.20 -14.62
C ILE A 204 7.46 18.30 -15.23
N SER A 205 7.99 18.97 -16.25
CA SER A 205 7.22 19.92 -17.09
C SER A 205 7.18 19.44 -18.53
#